data_91881a7f73bafbfa8404aa5af3b9868e
#
_entry.id   91881a7f73bafbfa8404aa5af3b9868e
#
_cell.length_a   1.000
_cell.length_b   1.000
_cell.length_c   1.000
_cell.angle_alpha   90.00
_cell.angle_beta   90.00
_cell.angle_gamma   90.00
#
_symmetry.space_group_name_H-M   'P 1'
#
loop_
_entity.id
_entity.type
_entity.pdbx_description
1 polymer ?
#
loop_
_entity_poly.entity_id
_entity_poly.type
_entity_poly.pdbx_seq_one_letter_code
_entity_poly.pdbx_strand_id
1 'polypeptide(L)'
;MRYTRQDGCRAWLTYALFPPERLQEILHDFGDAEAVYDRFIDEGTVILEPYATPQQLVVLRKQAEPDAMHRMMLDMQKESIGIMGMEDFGYPDSLRDIPSPPPLLFYRGEPDCLMGRCVTIVGSRSASPGAIAATEQIARELSEHGVTIVSGLAMGVDSAAHRGCLAGGSPTVGVMAGGLDIDYPAQNRQLKEDIVRRGGLLLSEYPLGTPSIGRNFPVRNRIMSGLSKAVVLMEARIRSGSMTTVQHALDQGREVFAYPGNIGSAWAEGTHQLLREGANYFTGAQDVLEDLGWDDAPPAPTKAQKQELPPLSPEQRLILTQLAQGEKSFDQLAEATGLDAPALSSGLTMLQILGLVQSLPGKIYVRA
;
A
#
# COMPACT_ATOMS: atom_id res chain seq x y z
N MET A 1 -21.42 3.68 9.24
CA MET A 1 -21.19 5.03 8.67
C MET A 1 -22.54 5.61 8.26
N ARG A 2 -22.82 6.89 8.53
CA ARG A 2 -24.06 7.54 8.11
C ARG A 2 -23.73 8.48 6.93
N TYR A 3 -24.20 8.13 5.76
CA TYR A 3 -23.96 8.92 4.54
C TYR A 3 -24.83 10.16 4.49
N THR A 4 -24.24 11.24 4.03
CA THR A 4 -24.92 12.53 3.80
C THR A 4 -25.29 12.67 2.32
N ARG A 5 -26.10 13.68 1.99
CA ARG A 5 -26.38 14.03 0.59
C ARG A 5 -25.10 14.45 -0.14
N GLN A 6 -24.21 15.18 0.52
CA GLN A 6 -22.93 15.60 -0.01
C GLN A 6 -22.05 14.40 -0.43
N ASP A 7 -22.01 13.32 0.36
CA ASP A 7 -21.30 12.11 0.00
C ASP A 7 -21.83 11.48 -1.31
N GLY A 8 -23.15 11.49 -1.48
CA GLY A 8 -23.77 11.04 -2.72
C GLY A 8 -23.40 11.91 -3.92
N CYS A 9 -23.44 13.24 -3.77
CA CYS A 9 -23.07 14.17 -4.84
C CYS A 9 -21.58 14.09 -5.19
N ARG A 10 -20.70 13.96 -4.20
CA ARG A 10 -19.27 13.71 -4.41
C ARG A 10 -19.04 12.42 -5.20
N ALA A 11 -19.64 11.31 -4.77
CA ALA A 11 -19.52 10.03 -5.44
C ALA A 11 -20.08 10.08 -6.87
N TRP A 12 -21.24 10.71 -7.09
CA TRP A 12 -21.82 10.92 -8.42
C TRP A 12 -20.86 11.63 -9.37
N LEU A 13 -20.23 12.71 -8.93
CA LEU A 13 -19.36 13.52 -9.78
C LEU A 13 -18.12 12.74 -10.24
N THR A 14 -17.63 11.78 -9.44
CA THR A 14 -16.46 10.96 -9.78
C THR A 14 -16.72 9.98 -10.94
N TYR A 15 -17.97 9.62 -11.24
CA TYR A 15 -18.26 8.69 -12.34
C TYR A 15 -17.92 9.23 -13.72
N ALA A 16 -17.77 10.54 -13.87
CA ALA A 16 -17.29 11.16 -15.09
C ALA A 16 -15.80 10.94 -15.33
N LEU A 17 -15.05 10.44 -14.32
CA LEU A 17 -13.62 10.23 -14.39
C LEU A 17 -12.85 11.45 -14.92
N PHE A 18 -13.18 12.62 -14.41
CA PHE A 18 -12.49 13.85 -14.76
C PHE A 18 -11.00 13.75 -14.36
N PRO A 19 -10.10 14.36 -15.14
CA PRO A 19 -8.76 14.64 -14.63
C PRO A 19 -8.85 15.47 -13.33
N PRO A 20 -7.94 15.26 -12.36
CA PRO A 20 -8.00 15.95 -11.06
C PRO A 20 -8.10 17.48 -11.18
N GLU A 21 -7.35 18.09 -12.09
CA GLU A 21 -7.36 19.53 -12.34
C GLU A 21 -8.73 20.01 -12.81
N ARG A 22 -9.37 19.24 -13.68
CA ARG A 22 -10.70 19.55 -14.19
C ARG A 22 -11.77 19.43 -13.11
N LEU A 23 -11.64 18.39 -12.26
CA LEU A 23 -12.56 18.21 -11.14
C LEU A 23 -12.39 19.33 -10.10
N GLN A 24 -11.16 19.78 -9.85
CA GLN A 24 -10.89 20.94 -9.00
C GLN A 24 -11.52 22.23 -9.57
N GLU A 25 -11.36 22.47 -10.87
CA GLU A 25 -11.95 23.61 -11.56
C GLU A 25 -13.48 23.62 -11.39
N ILE A 26 -14.14 22.49 -11.60
CA ILE A 26 -15.58 22.34 -11.39
C ILE A 26 -15.96 22.66 -9.94
N LEU A 27 -15.30 22.05 -8.97
CA LEU A 27 -15.59 22.27 -7.56
C LEU A 27 -15.33 23.73 -7.13
N HIS A 28 -14.30 24.35 -7.69
CA HIS A 28 -14.00 25.77 -7.44
C HIS A 28 -15.10 26.70 -8.00
N ASP A 29 -15.54 26.47 -9.24
CA ASP A 29 -16.49 27.36 -9.94
C ASP A 29 -17.91 27.23 -9.39
N PHE A 30 -18.27 26.07 -8.86
CA PHE A 30 -19.61 25.81 -8.30
C PHE A 30 -19.67 25.85 -6.78
N GLY A 31 -18.52 25.79 -6.10
CA GLY A 31 -18.40 25.79 -4.65
C GLY A 31 -18.20 24.38 -4.06
N ASP A 32 -19.12 23.46 -4.30
CA ASP A 32 -19.01 22.07 -3.83
C ASP A 32 -19.79 21.10 -4.75
N ALA A 33 -19.67 19.80 -4.46
CA ALA A 33 -20.30 18.75 -5.27
C ALA A 33 -21.85 18.77 -5.18
N GLU A 34 -22.42 19.25 -4.07
CA GLU A 34 -23.86 19.38 -3.89
C GLU A 34 -24.42 20.50 -4.76
N ALA A 35 -23.75 21.65 -4.80
CA ALA A 35 -24.10 22.76 -5.67
C ALA A 35 -23.97 22.38 -7.16
N VAL A 36 -22.94 21.63 -7.55
CA VAL A 36 -22.82 21.07 -8.92
C VAL A 36 -24.03 20.21 -9.25
N TYR A 37 -24.40 19.29 -8.33
CA TYR A 37 -25.50 18.35 -8.55
C TYR A 37 -26.84 19.09 -8.65
N ASP A 38 -27.14 20.03 -7.76
CA ASP A 38 -28.39 20.78 -7.77
C ASP A 38 -28.57 21.57 -9.07
N ARG A 39 -27.56 22.31 -9.49
CA ARG A 39 -27.58 23.00 -10.76
C ARG A 39 -27.68 22.08 -11.98
N PHE A 40 -27.03 20.90 -11.89
CA PHE A 40 -27.12 19.88 -12.95
C PHE A 40 -28.56 19.34 -13.10
N ILE A 41 -29.27 19.15 -12.00
CA ILE A 41 -30.67 18.72 -12.01
C ILE A 41 -31.62 19.85 -12.54
N ASP A 42 -31.39 21.09 -12.13
CA ASP A 42 -32.25 22.20 -12.46
C ASP A 42 -32.02 22.71 -13.89
N GLU A 43 -30.77 22.86 -14.32
CA GLU A 43 -30.39 23.49 -15.59
C GLU A 43 -29.94 22.44 -16.66
N GLY A 44 -29.76 21.20 -16.28
CA GLY A 44 -29.33 20.13 -17.17
C GLY A 44 -27.82 20.07 -17.43
N THR A 45 -27.43 19.31 -18.46
CA THR A 45 -26.03 19.07 -18.79
C THR A 45 -25.25 20.31 -19.23
N VAL A 46 -25.96 21.38 -19.63
CA VAL A 46 -25.37 22.60 -20.18
C VAL A 46 -24.34 23.25 -19.25
N ILE A 47 -24.56 23.16 -17.95
CA ILE A 47 -23.65 23.75 -16.96
C ILE A 47 -22.24 23.10 -16.95
N LEU A 48 -22.14 21.85 -17.36
CA LEU A 48 -20.88 21.10 -17.40
C LEU A 48 -20.31 20.94 -18.82
N GLU A 49 -20.98 21.45 -19.88
CA GLU A 49 -20.47 21.40 -21.24
C GLU A 49 -19.08 22.04 -21.41
N PRO A 50 -18.70 23.12 -20.70
CA PRO A 50 -17.36 23.68 -20.79
C PRO A 50 -16.27 22.75 -20.20
N TYR A 51 -16.63 21.83 -19.31
CA TYR A 51 -15.71 20.99 -18.53
C TYR A 51 -15.69 19.54 -18.99
N ALA A 52 -16.75 19.05 -19.64
CA ALA A 52 -17.01 17.64 -19.85
C ALA A 52 -17.18 17.30 -21.34
N THR A 53 -16.71 16.12 -21.70
CA THR A 53 -17.01 15.53 -23.02
C THR A 53 -18.47 15.05 -23.07
N PRO A 54 -19.06 14.89 -24.28
CA PRO A 54 -20.40 14.36 -24.41
C PRO A 54 -20.62 13.01 -23.72
N GLN A 55 -19.59 12.12 -23.75
CA GLN A 55 -19.66 10.83 -23.07
C GLN A 55 -19.73 10.98 -21.54
N GLN A 56 -18.96 11.88 -20.96
CA GLN A 56 -18.99 12.17 -19.52
C GLN A 56 -20.35 12.72 -19.09
N LEU A 57 -20.95 13.63 -19.88
CA LEU A 57 -22.28 14.15 -19.62
C LEU A 57 -23.36 13.07 -19.64
N VAL A 58 -23.28 12.12 -20.58
CA VAL A 58 -24.19 10.95 -20.63
C VAL A 58 -24.06 10.11 -19.36
N VAL A 59 -22.82 9.85 -18.91
CA VAL A 59 -22.58 9.09 -17.67
C VAL A 59 -23.15 9.82 -16.47
N LEU A 60 -22.87 11.12 -16.31
CA LEU A 60 -23.38 11.91 -15.18
C LEU A 60 -24.91 11.94 -15.17
N ARG A 61 -25.54 12.15 -16.34
CA ARG A 61 -27.01 12.15 -16.46
C ARG A 61 -27.62 10.81 -16.01
N LYS A 62 -27.04 9.69 -16.44
CA LYS A 62 -27.49 8.35 -16.05
C LYS A 62 -27.32 8.12 -14.54
N GLN A 63 -26.20 8.56 -13.97
CA GLN A 63 -25.92 8.38 -12.55
C GLN A 63 -26.67 9.37 -11.65
N ALA A 64 -27.23 10.46 -12.22
CA ALA A 64 -28.06 11.41 -11.49
C ALA A 64 -29.52 10.93 -11.30
N GLU A 65 -29.94 9.86 -12.00
CA GLU A 65 -31.26 9.26 -11.80
C GLU A 65 -31.41 8.79 -10.33
N PRO A 66 -32.57 9.05 -9.68
CA PRO A 66 -32.78 8.72 -8.26
C PRO A 66 -32.46 7.27 -7.91
N ASP A 67 -32.84 6.32 -8.76
CA ASP A 67 -32.57 4.90 -8.55
C ASP A 67 -31.07 4.56 -8.69
N ALA A 68 -30.34 5.24 -9.56
CA ALA A 68 -28.90 5.04 -9.73
C ALA A 68 -28.14 5.61 -8.53
N MET A 69 -28.48 6.81 -8.10
CA MET A 69 -27.94 7.45 -6.90
C MET A 69 -28.19 6.60 -5.66
N HIS A 70 -29.42 6.11 -5.49
CA HIS A 70 -29.78 5.27 -4.36
C HIS A 70 -28.96 3.95 -4.35
N ARG A 71 -28.87 3.27 -5.48
CA ARG A 71 -28.04 2.04 -5.60
C ARG A 71 -26.56 2.31 -5.24
N MET A 72 -25.99 3.37 -5.79
CA MET A 72 -24.60 3.77 -5.49
C MET A 72 -24.39 3.96 -3.98
N MET A 73 -25.29 4.67 -3.30
CA MET A 73 -25.21 4.87 -1.85
C MET A 73 -25.36 3.56 -1.06
N LEU A 74 -26.23 2.65 -1.50
CA LEU A 74 -26.36 1.30 -0.90
C LEU A 74 -25.10 0.46 -1.10
N ASP A 75 -24.47 0.52 -2.27
CA ASP A 75 -23.24 -0.23 -2.55
C ASP A 75 -22.08 0.31 -1.69
N MET A 76 -21.95 1.63 -1.56
CA MET A 76 -20.97 2.24 -0.64
C MET A 76 -21.22 1.78 0.81
N GLN A 77 -22.48 1.78 1.24
CA GLN A 77 -22.85 1.34 2.59
C GLN A 77 -22.51 -0.14 2.85
N LYS A 78 -22.84 -1.02 1.90
CA LYS A 78 -22.56 -2.44 1.98
C LYS A 78 -21.06 -2.73 2.12
N GLU A 79 -20.24 -2.02 1.39
CA GLU A 79 -18.78 -2.18 1.39
C GLU A 79 -18.09 -1.31 2.49
N SER A 80 -18.87 -0.54 3.28
CA SER A 80 -18.36 0.41 4.27
C SER A 80 -17.36 1.42 3.69
N ILE A 81 -17.62 1.92 2.49
CA ILE A 81 -16.77 2.86 1.75
C ILE A 81 -17.28 4.27 1.96
N GLY A 82 -16.43 5.12 2.56
CA GLY A 82 -16.66 6.57 2.64
C GLY A 82 -16.04 7.32 1.46
N ILE A 83 -16.34 8.61 1.39
CA ILE A 83 -15.70 9.54 0.47
C ILE A 83 -15.33 10.82 1.21
N MET A 84 -14.13 11.34 0.95
CA MET A 84 -13.65 12.61 1.50
C MET A 84 -13.26 13.57 0.39
N GLY A 85 -13.47 14.86 0.61
CA GLY A 85 -13.00 15.94 -0.25
C GLY A 85 -11.76 16.63 0.32
N MET A 86 -11.07 17.39 -0.51
CA MET A 86 -9.88 18.17 -0.09
C MET A 86 -10.20 19.16 1.06
N GLU A 87 -11.44 19.62 1.17
CA GLU A 87 -11.92 20.53 2.19
C GLU A 87 -12.15 19.87 3.55
N ASP A 88 -12.25 18.53 3.60
CA ASP A 88 -12.55 17.80 4.83
C ASP A 88 -11.34 17.79 5.78
N PHE A 89 -11.61 17.85 7.09
CA PHE A 89 -10.58 17.82 8.13
C PHE A 89 -9.72 16.55 8.10
N GLY A 90 -10.28 15.41 7.69
CA GLY A 90 -9.58 14.13 7.58
C GLY A 90 -8.76 13.96 6.29
N TYR A 91 -8.78 14.94 5.37
CA TYR A 91 -7.97 14.86 4.17
C TYR A 91 -6.48 15.14 4.48
N PRO A 92 -5.53 14.29 4.01
CA PRO A 92 -4.12 14.43 4.35
C PRO A 92 -3.51 15.73 3.80
N ASP A 93 -2.91 16.55 4.66
CA ASP A 93 -2.24 17.79 4.24
C ASP A 93 -1.12 17.51 3.22
N SER A 94 -0.39 16.41 3.40
CA SER A 94 0.67 15.98 2.48
C SER A 94 0.20 15.75 1.04
N LEU A 95 -1.09 15.49 0.82
CA LEU A 95 -1.68 15.38 -0.52
C LEU A 95 -2.17 16.70 -1.10
N ARG A 96 -2.41 17.73 -0.29
CA ARG A 96 -2.90 19.03 -0.78
C ARG A 96 -1.86 19.72 -1.65
N ASP A 97 -0.58 19.52 -1.33
CA ASP A 97 0.56 20.23 -1.92
C ASP A 97 1.22 19.49 -3.09
N ILE A 98 0.73 18.30 -3.46
CA ILE A 98 1.32 17.57 -4.59
C ILE A 98 0.85 18.17 -5.93
N PRO A 99 1.64 18.02 -7.00
CA PRO A 99 1.14 18.25 -8.34
C PRO A 99 -0.10 17.39 -8.59
N SER A 100 -1.22 18.00 -9.00
CA SER A 100 -2.46 17.28 -9.31
C SER A 100 -3.04 16.50 -8.11
N PRO A 101 -3.37 17.17 -6.98
CA PRO A 101 -3.94 16.50 -5.82
C PRO A 101 -5.32 15.92 -6.14
N PRO A 102 -5.70 14.74 -5.58
CA PRO A 102 -7.01 14.15 -5.82
C PRO A 102 -8.11 14.93 -5.09
N PRO A 103 -9.04 15.61 -5.79
CA PRO A 103 -10.06 16.43 -5.13
C PRO A 103 -11.01 15.63 -4.24
N LEU A 104 -11.27 14.38 -4.62
CA LEU A 104 -12.14 13.44 -3.94
C LEU A 104 -11.45 12.10 -3.82
N LEU A 105 -11.55 11.47 -2.65
CA LEU A 105 -10.99 10.15 -2.35
C LEU A 105 -12.02 9.24 -1.71
N PHE A 106 -12.24 8.08 -2.30
CA PHE A 106 -12.93 6.98 -1.63
C PHE A 106 -12.00 6.32 -0.64
N TYR A 107 -12.53 5.92 0.52
CA TYR A 107 -11.77 5.23 1.54
C TYR A 107 -12.56 4.10 2.20
N ARG A 108 -11.86 3.08 2.68
CA ARG A 108 -12.39 1.99 3.50
C ARG A 108 -11.39 1.67 4.61
N GLY A 109 -11.82 1.74 5.85
CA GLY A 109 -10.96 1.60 7.03
C GLY A 109 -10.80 2.92 7.79
N GLU A 110 -9.64 3.11 8.44
CA GLU A 110 -9.40 4.18 9.41
C GLU A 110 -8.53 5.30 8.82
N PRO A 111 -9.09 6.46 8.42
CA PRO A 111 -8.30 7.58 7.85
C PRO A 111 -7.25 8.15 8.81
N ASP A 112 -7.47 8.06 10.11
CA ASP A 112 -6.56 8.60 11.13
C ASP A 112 -5.14 8.01 11.04
N CYS A 113 -4.97 6.85 10.41
CA CYS A 113 -3.65 6.26 10.18
C CYS A 113 -2.75 7.09 9.25
N LEU A 114 -3.31 8.04 8.50
CA LEU A 114 -2.59 8.98 7.64
C LEU A 114 -2.02 10.19 8.38
N MET A 115 -2.45 10.42 9.61
CA MET A 115 -1.98 11.56 10.43
C MET A 115 -0.58 11.35 11.02
N GLY A 116 -0.03 10.14 10.89
CA GLY A 116 1.27 9.75 11.40
C GLY A 116 2.40 9.81 10.38
N ARG A 117 3.50 9.15 10.73
CA ARG A 117 4.68 8.97 9.87
C ARG A 117 4.37 7.95 8.79
N CYS A 118 4.44 8.34 7.52
CA CYS A 118 4.17 7.46 6.38
C CYS A 118 5.41 7.29 5.50
N VAL A 119 5.69 6.05 5.10
CA VAL A 119 6.70 5.67 4.11
C VAL A 119 6.06 4.81 3.04
N THR A 120 6.31 5.16 1.77
CA THR A 120 5.87 4.34 0.64
C THR A 120 6.94 3.30 0.30
N ILE A 121 6.56 2.03 0.22
CA ILE A 121 7.44 0.95 -0.25
C ILE A 121 6.87 0.39 -1.55
N VAL A 122 7.67 0.40 -2.61
CA VAL A 122 7.29 -0.09 -3.95
C VAL A 122 8.39 -0.90 -4.61
N GLY A 123 8.03 -1.68 -5.64
CA GLY A 123 9.00 -2.43 -6.40
C GLY A 123 8.38 -3.38 -7.42
N SER A 124 9.14 -4.39 -7.79
CA SER A 124 8.76 -5.38 -8.79
C SER A 124 7.59 -6.24 -8.34
N ARG A 125 6.66 -6.51 -9.27
CA ARG A 125 5.59 -7.50 -9.09
C ARG A 125 6.10 -8.95 -9.09
N SER A 126 7.27 -9.16 -9.69
CA SER A 126 7.98 -10.46 -9.79
C SER A 126 9.34 -10.34 -9.11
N ALA A 127 9.36 -9.80 -7.91
CA ALA A 127 10.57 -9.61 -7.13
C ALA A 127 11.22 -10.95 -6.74
N SER A 128 12.54 -10.93 -6.53
CA SER A 128 13.28 -12.09 -6.05
C SER A 128 12.82 -12.48 -4.64
N PRO A 129 12.97 -13.77 -4.24
CA PRO A 129 12.66 -14.20 -2.88
C PRO A 129 13.44 -13.40 -1.82
N GLY A 130 14.70 -13.05 -2.09
CA GLY A 130 15.51 -12.23 -1.20
C GLY A 130 14.96 -10.81 -1.03
N ALA A 131 14.51 -10.17 -2.12
CA ALA A 131 13.90 -8.85 -2.03
C ALA A 131 12.54 -8.88 -1.32
N ILE A 132 11.76 -9.94 -1.50
CA ILE A 132 10.49 -10.12 -0.76
C ILE A 132 10.77 -10.21 0.74
N ALA A 133 11.72 -11.07 1.16
CA ALA A 133 12.09 -11.23 2.56
C ALA A 133 12.64 -9.92 3.16
N ALA A 134 13.53 -9.24 2.45
CA ALA A 134 14.07 -7.94 2.86
C ALA A 134 12.95 -6.88 2.98
N THR A 135 12.00 -6.86 2.03
CA THR A 135 10.85 -5.93 2.08
C THR A 135 9.97 -6.19 3.31
N GLU A 136 9.64 -7.46 3.59
CA GLU A 136 8.84 -7.82 4.76
C GLU A 136 9.54 -7.44 6.07
N GLN A 137 10.85 -7.67 6.16
CA GLN A 137 11.65 -7.31 7.31
C GLN A 137 11.69 -5.80 7.52
N ILE A 138 12.07 -5.02 6.51
CA ILE A 138 12.18 -3.56 6.58
C ILE A 138 10.82 -2.94 6.91
N ALA A 139 9.74 -3.38 6.25
CA ALA A 139 8.40 -2.88 6.52
C ALA A 139 7.94 -3.21 7.95
N ARG A 140 8.32 -4.37 8.50
CA ARG A 140 8.04 -4.74 9.88
C ARG A 140 8.81 -3.85 10.85
N GLU A 141 10.11 -3.68 10.65
CA GLU A 141 10.95 -2.86 11.52
C GLU A 141 10.50 -1.39 11.52
N LEU A 142 10.18 -0.80 10.36
CA LEU A 142 9.58 0.54 10.28
C LEU A 142 8.26 0.61 11.03
N SER A 143 7.42 -0.40 10.87
CA SER A 143 6.12 -0.51 11.56
C SER A 143 6.28 -0.60 13.09
N GLU A 144 7.26 -1.34 13.59
CA GLU A 144 7.59 -1.43 15.02
C GLU A 144 7.97 -0.06 15.61
N HIS A 145 8.45 0.89 14.78
CA HIS A 145 8.71 2.28 15.13
C HIS A 145 7.53 3.23 14.87
N GLY A 146 6.33 2.70 14.66
CA GLY A 146 5.12 3.49 14.47
C GLY A 146 4.97 4.12 13.08
N VAL A 147 5.73 3.64 12.08
CA VAL A 147 5.61 4.11 10.71
C VAL A 147 4.50 3.36 9.99
N THR A 148 3.57 4.09 9.38
CA THR A 148 2.56 3.57 8.49
C THR A 148 3.16 3.31 7.10
N ILE A 149 3.07 2.08 6.61
CA ILE A 149 3.54 1.73 5.28
C ILE A 149 2.43 1.97 4.25
N VAL A 150 2.74 2.75 3.22
CA VAL A 150 1.86 2.99 2.07
C VAL A 150 2.35 2.15 0.89
N SER A 151 1.46 1.45 0.21
CA SER A 151 1.80 0.71 -1.01
C SER A 151 0.58 0.50 -1.91
N GLY A 152 0.79 -0.16 -3.05
CA GLY A 152 -0.22 -0.23 -4.11
C GLY A 152 -0.98 -1.55 -4.20
N LEU A 153 -0.88 -2.43 -3.21
CA LEU A 153 -1.54 -3.74 -3.20
C LEU A 153 -1.24 -4.64 -4.42
N ALA A 154 -0.19 -4.36 -5.20
CA ALA A 154 0.25 -5.23 -6.29
C ALA A 154 0.89 -6.52 -5.75
N MET A 155 1.08 -7.50 -6.63
CA MET A 155 1.90 -8.68 -6.29
C MET A 155 3.36 -8.27 -6.00
N GLY A 156 4.11 -9.13 -5.34
CA GLY A 156 5.54 -8.92 -5.10
C GLY A 156 5.81 -7.96 -3.93
N VAL A 157 6.62 -6.93 -4.19
CA VAL A 157 7.09 -5.98 -3.16
C VAL A 157 5.93 -5.31 -2.41
N ASP A 158 4.89 -4.84 -3.11
CA ASP A 158 3.76 -4.17 -2.46
C ASP A 158 3.07 -5.08 -1.42
N SER A 159 2.80 -6.34 -1.81
CA SER A 159 2.19 -7.32 -0.89
C SER A 159 3.10 -7.64 0.30
N ALA A 160 4.41 -7.74 0.06
CA ALA A 160 5.40 -7.98 1.10
C ALA A 160 5.46 -6.81 2.09
N ALA A 161 5.46 -5.58 1.59
CA ALA A 161 5.44 -4.36 2.39
C ALA A 161 4.22 -4.31 3.33
N HIS A 162 3.02 -4.61 2.81
CA HIS A 162 1.81 -4.67 3.63
C HIS A 162 1.88 -5.77 4.69
N ARG A 163 2.33 -7.00 4.34
CA ARG A 163 2.47 -8.09 5.31
C ARG A 163 3.48 -7.77 6.40
N GLY A 164 4.64 -7.22 6.04
CA GLY A 164 5.65 -6.79 7.00
C GLY A 164 5.10 -5.74 7.95
N CYS A 165 4.42 -4.71 7.43
CA CYS A 165 3.81 -3.67 8.25
C CYS A 165 2.78 -4.24 9.24
N LEU A 166 1.87 -5.08 8.76
CA LEU A 166 0.89 -5.74 9.62
C LEU A 166 1.54 -6.63 10.68
N ALA A 167 2.69 -7.26 10.40
CA ALA A 167 3.44 -8.04 11.37
C ALA A 167 4.10 -7.16 12.44
N GLY A 168 4.53 -5.95 12.12
CA GLY A 168 5.11 -4.97 13.05
C GLY A 168 4.08 -4.25 13.93
N GLY A 169 2.79 -4.33 13.59
CA GLY A 169 1.69 -3.83 14.43
C GLY A 169 1.15 -2.44 14.09
N SER A 170 1.81 -1.67 13.23
CA SER A 170 1.27 -0.41 12.71
C SER A 170 0.23 -0.63 11.62
N PRO A 171 -0.67 0.33 11.37
CA PRO A 171 -1.58 0.29 10.22
C PRO A 171 -0.81 0.40 8.91
N THR A 172 -1.40 -0.09 7.82
CA THR A 172 -0.87 0.08 6.47
C THR A 172 -1.94 0.61 5.53
N VAL A 173 -1.51 1.34 4.49
CA VAL A 173 -2.41 2.01 3.55
C VAL A 173 -2.24 1.43 2.16
N GLY A 174 -3.31 0.82 1.65
CA GLY A 174 -3.37 0.33 0.27
C GLY A 174 -4.03 1.36 -0.65
N VAL A 175 -3.27 1.92 -1.59
CA VAL A 175 -3.84 2.82 -2.61
C VAL A 175 -4.19 2.00 -3.85
N MET A 176 -5.43 2.08 -4.33
CA MET A 176 -5.92 1.24 -5.43
C MET A 176 -6.03 2.01 -6.74
N ALA A 177 -5.86 1.30 -7.87
CA ALA A 177 -5.96 1.86 -9.22
C ALA A 177 -7.31 1.57 -9.90
N GLY A 178 -8.34 1.37 -9.11
CA GLY A 178 -9.72 1.10 -9.50
C GLY A 178 -10.63 1.22 -8.29
N GLY A 179 -11.92 0.92 -8.44
CA GLY A 179 -12.89 0.98 -7.35
C GLY A 179 -12.48 0.11 -6.15
N LEU A 180 -12.81 0.56 -4.94
CA LEU A 180 -12.49 -0.17 -3.72
C LEU A 180 -13.24 -1.51 -3.57
N ASP A 181 -14.30 -1.71 -4.31
CA ASP A 181 -15.06 -2.95 -4.44
C ASP A 181 -14.40 -3.99 -5.37
N ILE A 182 -13.39 -3.58 -6.15
CA ILE A 182 -12.69 -4.45 -7.10
C ILE A 182 -11.53 -5.18 -6.42
N ASP A 183 -11.46 -6.51 -6.56
CA ASP A 183 -10.34 -7.32 -6.09
C ASP A 183 -9.27 -7.43 -7.18
N TYR A 184 -8.27 -6.57 -7.12
CA TYR A 184 -7.13 -6.61 -8.02
C TYR A 184 -5.80 -6.38 -7.30
N PRO A 185 -4.83 -7.31 -7.43
CA PRO A 185 -4.99 -8.66 -8.00
C PRO A 185 -5.84 -9.55 -7.08
N ALA A 186 -6.55 -10.51 -7.64
CA ALA A 186 -7.46 -11.40 -6.88
C ALA A 186 -6.73 -12.17 -5.75
N GLN A 187 -5.45 -12.46 -5.93
CA GLN A 187 -4.60 -13.14 -4.94
C GLN A 187 -4.46 -12.31 -3.64
N ASN A 188 -4.57 -10.99 -3.73
CA ASN A 188 -4.43 -10.09 -2.58
C ASN A 188 -5.76 -9.75 -1.89
N ARG A 189 -6.87 -10.43 -2.26
CA ARG A 189 -8.17 -10.21 -1.65
C ARG A 189 -8.13 -10.35 -0.12
N GLN A 190 -7.51 -11.42 0.39
CA GLN A 190 -7.39 -11.63 1.83
C GLN A 190 -6.53 -10.54 2.50
N LEU A 191 -5.43 -10.14 1.87
CA LEU A 191 -4.56 -9.06 2.37
C LEU A 191 -5.32 -7.72 2.43
N LYS A 192 -6.14 -7.42 1.42
CA LYS A 192 -7.01 -6.24 1.39
C LYS A 192 -7.97 -6.20 2.60
N GLU A 193 -8.62 -7.32 2.93
CA GLU A 193 -9.48 -7.43 4.11
C GLU A 193 -8.69 -7.36 5.43
N ASP A 194 -7.50 -7.95 5.48
CA ASP A 194 -6.64 -7.92 6.65
C ASP A 194 -6.15 -6.50 6.99
N ILE A 195 -5.86 -5.69 5.97
CA ILE A 195 -5.52 -4.27 6.13
C ILE A 195 -6.62 -3.55 6.87
N VAL A 196 -7.85 -3.62 6.38
CA VAL A 196 -9.00 -2.93 7.00
C VAL A 196 -9.27 -3.46 8.42
N ARG A 197 -9.29 -4.80 8.58
CA ARG A 197 -9.56 -5.43 9.87
C ARG A 197 -8.56 -5.06 10.96
N ARG A 198 -7.31 -4.75 10.60
CA ARG A 198 -6.24 -4.37 11.54
C ARG A 198 -6.06 -2.85 11.70
N GLY A 199 -7.08 -2.06 11.31
CA GLY A 199 -7.08 -0.61 11.50
C GLY A 199 -6.28 0.16 10.44
N GLY A 200 -6.00 -0.48 9.30
CA GLY A 200 -5.41 0.18 8.14
C GLY A 200 -6.48 0.79 7.24
N LEU A 201 -6.05 1.26 6.08
CA LEU A 201 -6.85 2.05 5.16
C LEU A 201 -6.67 1.59 3.71
N LEU A 202 -7.76 1.59 2.96
CA LEU A 202 -7.75 1.51 1.50
C LEU A 202 -8.20 2.84 0.93
N LEU A 203 -7.51 3.32 -0.11
CA LEU A 203 -7.80 4.59 -0.79
C LEU A 203 -7.94 4.40 -2.29
N SER A 204 -8.83 5.19 -2.91
CA SER A 204 -8.94 5.27 -4.37
C SER A 204 -9.55 6.59 -4.82
N GLU A 205 -9.12 7.12 -5.98
CA GLU A 205 -9.81 8.22 -6.69
C GLU A 205 -10.98 7.71 -7.55
N TYR A 206 -11.10 6.40 -7.72
CA TYR A 206 -12.03 5.82 -8.67
C TYR A 206 -13.34 5.40 -8.00
N PRO A 207 -14.51 5.70 -8.61
CA PRO A 207 -15.79 5.24 -8.10
C PRO A 207 -15.90 3.70 -8.13
N LEU A 208 -16.84 3.18 -7.37
CA LEU A 208 -17.15 1.75 -7.32
C LEU A 208 -17.44 1.23 -8.74
N GLY A 209 -17.08 -0.03 -8.99
CA GLY A 209 -17.22 -0.68 -10.28
C GLY A 209 -16.14 -0.32 -11.31
N THR A 210 -15.21 0.61 -11.00
CA THR A 210 -14.14 0.98 -11.92
C THR A 210 -13.06 -0.10 -11.96
N PRO A 211 -12.78 -0.72 -13.12
CA PRO A 211 -11.76 -1.77 -13.22
C PRO A 211 -10.35 -1.20 -13.06
N SER A 212 -9.44 -1.99 -12.47
CA SER A 212 -8.01 -1.67 -12.38
C SER A 212 -7.32 -1.93 -13.72
N ILE A 213 -7.24 -0.92 -14.58
CA ILE A 213 -6.65 -1.00 -15.92
C ILE A 213 -5.29 -0.32 -16.00
N GLY A 214 -4.48 -0.70 -16.99
CA GLY A 214 -3.07 -0.29 -17.11
C GLY A 214 -2.81 1.20 -16.92
N ARG A 215 -3.63 2.07 -17.54
CA ARG A 215 -3.49 3.54 -17.46
C ARG A 215 -3.73 4.13 -16.08
N ASN A 216 -4.43 3.44 -15.19
CA ASN A 216 -4.76 3.95 -13.85
C ASN A 216 -3.59 3.82 -12.86
N PHE A 217 -2.68 2.86 -13.08
CA PHE A 217 -1.56 2.62 -12.17
C PHE A 217 -0.58 3.80 -12.06
N PRO A 218 -0.10 4.39 -13.17
CA PRO A 218 0.76 5.57 -13.08
C PRO A 218 0.06 6.76 -12.41
N VAL A 219 -1.21 6.98 -12.70
CA VAL A 219 -2.01 8.07 -12.10
C VAL A 219 -2.12 7.89 -10.59
N ARG A 220 -2.46 6.67 -10.12
CA ARG A 220 -2.56 6.34 -8.71
C ARG A 220 -1.22 6.53 -7.96
N ASN A 221 -0.08 6.26 -8.61
CA ASN A 221 1.23 6.25 -7.96
C ASN A 221 1.59 7.60 -7.31
N ARG A 222 1.11 8.73 -7.85
CA ARG A 222 1.31 10.05 -7.27
C ARG A 222 0.68 10.20 -5.87
N ILE A 223 -0.39 9.46 -5.62
CA ILE A 223 -1.06 9.47 -4.31
C ILE A 223 -0.20 8.73 -3.28
N MET A 224 0.41 7.59 -3.65
CA MET A 224 1.30 6.86 -2.75
C MET A 224 2.47 7.72 -2.31
N SER A 225 3.22 8.29 -3.26
CA SER A 225 4.34 9.19 -2.94
C SER A 225 3.88 10.44 -2.18
N GLY A 226 2.73 11.01 -2.53
CA GLY A 226 2.16 12.19 -1.89
C GLY A 226 1.79 11.99 -0.42
N LEU A 227 1.31 10.82 -0.06
CA LEU A 227 0.98 10.46 1.32
C LEU A 227 2.21 10.30 2.23
N SER A 228 3.41 10.17 1.66
CA SER A 228 4.58 9.70 2.38
C SER A 228 5.69 10.76 2.45
N LYS A 229 6.50 10.71 3.50
CA LYS A 229 7.70 11.53 3.62
C LYS A 229 8.81 11.01 2.70
N ALA A 230 8.83 9.69 2.47
CA ALA A 230 9.83 9.04 1.64
C ALA A 230 9.24 7.89 0.80
N VAL A 231 9.91 7.56 -0.30
CA VAL A 231 9.65 6.40 -1.13
C VAL A 231 10.86 5.47 -1.11
N VAL A 232 10.65 4.21 -0.73
CA VAL A 232 11.65 3.15 -0.72
C VAL A 232 11.40 2.24 -1.92
N LEU A 233 12.38 2.16 -2.84
CA LEU A 233 12.35 1.27 -3.98
C LEU A 233 13.19 0.01 -3.70
N MET A 234 12.54 -1.16 -3.65
CA MET A 234 13.22 -2.42 -3.31
C MET A 234 13.87 -3.11 -4.51
N GLU A 235 13.14 -3.45 -5.52
CA GLU A 235 13.63 -4.00 -6.79
C GLU A 235 12.88 -3.41 -7.97
N ALA A 236 13.60 -2.97 -8.99
CA ALA A 236 13.02 -2.49 -10.23
C ALA A 236 13.95 -2.66 -11.43
N ARG A 237 13.38 -3.03 -12.58
CA ARG A 237 14.04 -2.80 -13.86
C ARG A 237 13.96 -1.32 -14.20
N ILE A 238 14.84 -0.81 -15.07
CA ILE A 238 14.86 0.59 -15.52
C ILE A 238 13.49 1.06 -16.03
N ARG A 239 12.79 0.21 -16.78
CA ARG A 239 11.46 0.51 -17.34
C ARG A 239 10.36 -0.19 -16.54
N SER A 240 10.33 -0.02 -15.22
CA SER A 240 9.27 -0.60 -14.40
C SER A 240 8.23 0.45 -13.99
N GLY A 241 7.00 -0.01 -13.72
CA GLY A 241 5.93 0.87 -13.24
C GLY A 241 6.23 1.49 -11.86
N SER A 242 7.09 0.89 -11.05
CA SER A 242 7.53 1.45 -9.77
C SER A 242 8.44 2.67 -9.92
N MET A 243 9.14 2.79 -11.06
CA MET A 243 9.93 3.99 -11.37
C MET A 243 9.04 5.24 -11.53
N THR A 244 7.78 5.08 -11.94
CA THR A 244 6.86 6.23 -11.98
C THR A 244 6.51 6.75 -10.59
N THR A 245 6.46 5.88 -9.58
CA THR A 245 6.28 6.32 -8.17
C THR A 245 7.49 7.11 -7.69
N VAL A 246 8.70 6.68 -8.06
CA VAL A 246 9.94 7.40 -7.75
C VAL A 246 9.95 8.77 -8.43
N GLN A 247 9.57 8.83 -9.72
CA GLN A 247 9.50 10.12 -10.41
C GLN A 247 8.52 11.08 -9.73
N HIS A 248 7.33 10.61 -9.37
CA HIS A 248 6.38 11.42 -8.61
C HIS A 248 6.95 11.86 -7.25
N ALA A 249 7.70 10.99 -6.56
CA ALA A 249 8.35 11.35 -5.30
C ALA A 249 9.34 12.52 -5.49
N LEU A 250 10.18 12.46 -6.50
CA LEU A 250 11.13 13.53 -6.84
C LEU A 250 10.41 14.84 -7.19
N ASP A 251 9.37 14.76 -8.03
CA ASP A 251 8.56 15.94 -8.42
C ASP A 251 7.83 16.57 -7.21
N GLN A 252 7.56 15.78 -6.17
CA GLN A 252 6.90 16.18 -4.93
C GLN A 252 7.88 16.56 -3.80
N GLY A 253 9.19 16.52 -4.06
CA GLY A 253 10.22 16.82 -3.05
C GLY A 253 10.27 15.81 -1.89
N ARG A 254 9.95 14.53 -2.17
CA ARG A 254 10.04 13.43 -1.20
C ARG A 254 11.41 12.77 -1.25
N GLU A 255 11.89 12.29 -0.11
CA GLU A 255 13.11 11.50 -0.06
C GLU A 255 12.95 10.18 -0.83
N VAL A 256 13.99 9.76 -1.53
CA VAL A 256 14.01 8.50 -2.27
C VAL A 256 15.13 7.61 -1.75
N PHE A 257 14.77 6.41 -1.33
CA PHE A 257 15.68 5.35 -0.90
C PHE A 257 15.67 4.22 -1.92
N ALA A 258 16.85 3.69 -2.26
CA ALA A 258 16.98 2.59 -3.20
C ALA A 258 17.75 1.42 -2.56
N TYR A 259 17.11 0.24 -2.56
CA TYR A 259 17.75 -0.99 -2.08
C TYR A 259 18.87 -1.39 -3.04
N PRO A 260 20.10 -1.66 -2.53
CA PRO A 260 21.28 -1.85 -3.39
C PRO A 260 21.21 -3.04 -4.34
N GLY A 261 20.50 -4.10 -3.95
CA GLY A 261 20.36 -5.29 -4.78
C GLY A 261 21.69 -5.95 -5.17
N ASN A 262 21.63 -7.08 -5.89
CA ASN A 262 22.81 -7.78 -6.35
C ASN A 262 23.33 -7.23 -7.67
N ILE A 263 24.66 -7.05 -7.79
CA ILE A 263 25.32 -6.67 -9.04
C ILE A 263 25.05 -7.74 -10.11
N GLY A 264 24.67 -7.29 -11.31
CA GLY A 264 24.33 -8.18 -12.44
C GLY A 264 22.90 -8.69 -12.45
N SER A 265 22.09 -8.39 -11.42
CA SER A 265 20.66 -8.66 -11.43
C SER A 265 19.91 -7.65 -12.28
N ALA A 266 19.16 -8.11 -13.29
CA ALA A 266 18.27 -7.25 -14.07
C ALA A 266 17.17 -6.57 -13.21
N TRP A 267 16.86 -7.13 -12.05
CA TRP A 267 15.90 -6.58 -11.09
C TRP A 267 16.47 -5.43 -10.24
N ALA A 268 17.80 -5.26 -10.22
CA ALA A 268 18.49 -4.20 -9.50
C ALA A 268 18.96 -3.05 -10.42
N GLU A 269 18.76 -3.14 -11.72
CA GLU A 269 19.21 -2.10 -12.67
C GLU A 269 18.60 -0.74 -12.36
N GLY A 270 17.30 -0.67 -12.03
CA GLY A 270 16.61 0.58 -11.70
C GLY A 270 17.08 1.16 -10.36
N THR A 271 17.27 0.33 -9.33
CA THR A 271 17.77 0.79 -8.03
C THR A 271 19.23 1.24 -8.13
N HIS A 272 20.08 0.53 -8.89
CA HIS A 272 21.46 0.94 -9.14
C HIS A 272 21.54 2.26 -9.91
N GLN A 273 20.63 2.50 -10.86
CA GLN A 273 20.57 3.78 -11.57
C GLN A 273 20.25 4.91 -10.59
N LEU A 274 19.21 4.74 -9.75
CA LEU A 274 18.81 5.75 -8.76
C LEU A 274 19.93 6.06 -7.76
N LEU A 275 20.65 5.05 -7.29
CA LEU A 275 21.81 5.25 -6.40
C LEU A 275 22.90 6.09 -7.07
N ARG A 276 23.16 5.91 -8.38
CA ARG A 276 24.11 6.74 -9.14
C ARG A 276 23.59 8.18 -9.34
N GLU A 277 22.27 8.35 -9.39
CA GLU A 277 21.60 9.64 -9.54
C GLU A 277 21.45 10.38 -8.20
N GLY A 278 21.85 9.75 -7.08
CA GLY A 278 21.89 10.39 -5.75
C GLY A 278 20.74 9.99 -4.82
N ALA A 279 19.99 8.93 -5.12
CA ALA A 279 19.05 8.37 -4.16
C ALA A 279 19.79 7.85 -2.91
N ASN A 280 19.13 7.94 -1.75
CA ASN A 280 19.70 7.49 -0.49
C ASN A 280 19.92 5.97 -0.51
N TYR A 281 21.12 5.55 -0.15
CA TYR A 281 21.47 4.16 0.08
C TYR A 281 21.01 3.75 1.48
N PHE A 282 20.52 2.53 1.63
CA PHE A 282 20.15 1.99 2.94
C PHE A 282 20.40 0.47 3.00
N THR A 283 20.63 -0.04 4.19
CA THR A 283 20.85 -1.45 4.50
C THR A 283 19.78 -2.05 5.39
N GLY A 284 18.98 -1.21 6.06
CA GLY A 284 17.91 -1.61 6.96
C GLY A 284 16.95 -0.47 7.26
N ALA A 285 15.96 -0.74 8.07
CA ALA A 285 14.97 0.27 8.48
C ALA A 285 15.60 1.41 9.30
N GLN A 286 16.66 1.11 10.05
CA GLN A 286 17.35 2.08 10.90
C GLN A 286 17.92 3.24 10.07
N ASP A 287 18.54 2.96 8.93
CA ASP A 287 19.09 4.01 8.04
C ASP A 287 17.98 4.95 7.56
N VAL A 288 16.80 4.39 7.20
CA VAL A 288 15.63 5.18 6.77
C VAL A 288 15.10 6.05 7.92
N LEU A 289 15.06 5.52 9.14
CA LEU A 289 14.59 6.26 10.32
C LEU A 289 15.57 7.42 10.66
N GLU A 290 16.88 7.17 10.64
CA GLU A 290 17.91 8.17 10.91
C GLU A 290 17.87 9.31 9.88
N ASP A 291 17.85 8.98 8.59
CA ASP A 291 17.81 9.97 7.51
C ASP A 291 16.52 10.83 7.52
N LEU A 292 15.42 10.27 8.02
CA LEU A 292 14.15 11.00 8.19
C LEU A 292 14.05 11.74 9.53
N GLY A 293 15.04 11.58 10.44
CA GLY A 293 15.02 12.16 11.78
C GLY A 293 13.93 11.55 12.67
N TRP A 294 13.71 10.25 12.55
CA TRP A 294 12.68 9.52 13.27
C TRP A 294 13.22 8.46 14.26
N ASP A 295 14.52 8.40 14.42
CA ASP A 295 15.25 7.47 15.28
C ASP A 295 14.93 7.61 16.78
N ASP A 296 14.57 8.81 17.23
CA ASP A 296 14.20 9.08 18.64
C ASP A 296 12.79 8.62 19.04
N ALA A 297 12.00 8.10 18.09
CA ALA A 297 10.65 7.65 18.41
C ALA A 297 10.69 6.32 19.17
N PRO A 298 10.08 6.25 20.38
CA PRO A 298 9.93 4.97 21.06
C PRO A 298 9.16 4.02 20.14
N PRO A 299 9.53 2.72 20.09
CA PRO A 299 8.79 1.73 19.33
C PRO A 299 7.32 1.82 19.69
N ALA A 300 6.44 1.77 18.67
CA ALA A 300 5.00 1.79 18.91
C ALA A 300 4.64 0.72 19.93
N PRO A 301 3.72 1.00 20.89
CA PRO A 301 3.28 -0.03 21.82
C PRO A 301 2.66 -1.16 20.99
N THR A 302 3.40 -2.22 20.86
CA THR A 302 2.97 -3.42 20.14
C THR A 302 1.71 -3.95 20.82
N LYS A 303 0.54 -3.68 20.24
CA LYS A 303 -0.66 -4.50 20.45
C LYS A 303 -0.51 -5.85 19.71
N ALA A 304 0.72 -6.34 19.58
CA ALA A 304 0.93 -7.74 19.33
C ALA A 304 0.47 -8.45 20.60
N GLN A 305 -0.69 -9.10 20.54
CA GLN A 305 -0.90 -10.26 21.39
C GLN A 305 0.39 -11.06 21.27
N LYS A 306 1.18 -11.10 22.37
CA LYS A 306 2.14 -12.16 22.55
C LYS A 306 1.34 -13.44 22.42
N GLN A 307 1.30 -14.03 21.22
CA GLN A 307 1.09 -15.46 21.16
C GLN A 307 2.28 -16.02 21.91
N GLU A 308 2.05 -16.42 23.15
CA GLU A 308 3.01 -17.24 23.87
C GLU A 308 3.26 -18.44 22.95
N LEU A 309 4.44 -18.44 22.34
CA LEU A 309 4.86 -19.58 21.53
C LEU A 309 4.76 -20.79 22.44
N PRO A 310 4.14 -21.89 21.99
CA PRO A 310 4.11 -23.11 22.77
C PRO A 310 5.56 -23.47 23.16
N PRO A 311 5.80 -24.02 24.34
CA PRO A 311 7.14 -24.34 24.79
C PRO A 311 7.84 -25.21 23.76
N LEU A 312 8.93 -24.68 23.18
CA LEU A 312 9.72 -25.39 22.17
C LEU A 312 10.36 -26.64 22.78
N SER A 313 10.32 -27.75 22.02
CA SER A 313 11.02 -28.98 22.42
C SER A 313 12.55 -28.78 22.46
N PRO A 314 13.30 -29.65 23.18
CA PRO A 314 14.76 -29.58 23.19
C PRO A 314 15.36 -29.63 21.76
N GLU A 315 14.81 -30.47 20.89
CA GLU A 315 15.24 -30.62 19.50
C GLU A 315 15.01 -29.32 18.70
N GLN A 316 13.85 -28.68 18.86
CA GLN A 316 13.51 -27.41 18.20
C GLN A 316 14.44 -26.26 18.63
N ARG A 317 14.79 -26.19 19.93
CA ARG A 317 15.76 -25.21 20.44
C ARG A 317 17.15 -25.43 19.85
N LEU A 318 17.56 -26.69 19.72
CA LEU A 318 18.85 -27.06 19.17
C LEU A 318 18.95 -26.63 17.69
N ILE A 319 17.91 -26.90 16.88
CA ILE A 319 17.81 -26.46 15.48
C ILE A 319 17.93 -24.95 15.37
N LEU A 320 17.16 -24.20 16.16
CA LEU A 320 17.19 -22.72 16.14
C LEU A 320 18.55 -22.15 16.55
N THR A 321 19.24 -22.80 17.50
CA THR A 321 20.58 -22.39 17.91
C THR A 321 21.58 -22.55 16.77
N GLN A 322 21.47 -23.61 15.97
CA GLN A 322 22.33 -23.81 14.82
C GLN A 322 22.01 -22.80 13.68
N LEU A 323 20.74 -22.50 13.46
CA LEU A 323 20.31 -21.53 12.46
C LEU A 323 20.60 -20.07 12.86
N ALA A 324 20.82 -19.78 14.14
CA ALA A 324 21.28 -18.47 14.59
C ALA A 324 22.71 -18.12 14.11
N GLN A 325 23.48 -19.12 13.66
CA GLN A 325 24.82 -18.96 13.10
C GLN A 325 24.86 -18.76 11.58
N GLY A 326 23.69 -18.76 10.94
CA GLY A 326 23.52 -18.60 9.49
C GLY A 326 22.67 -19.71 8.88
N GLU A 327 22.44 -19.61 7.58
CA GLU A 327 21.71 -20.61 6.80
C GLU A 327 22.46 -21.97 6.78
N LYS A 328 21.71 -23.06 6.82
CA LYS A 328 22.25 -24.42 6.78
C LYS A 328 21.37 -25.34 5.95
N SER A 329 22.00 -26.25 5.22
CA SER A 329 21.28 -27.33 4.56
C SER A 329 20.75 -28.35 5.56
N PHE A 330 19.81 -29.21 5.13
CA PHE A 330 19.28 -30.29 5.95
C PHE A 330 20.42 -31.21 6.50
N ASP A 331 21.42 -31.57 5.66
CA ASP A 331 22.51 -32.43 6.05
C ASP A 331 23.46 -31.75 7.05
N GLN A 332 23.73 -30.45 6.86
CA GLN A 332 24.51 -29.65 7.82
C GLN A 332 23.83 -29.53 9.17
N LEU A 333 22.48 -29.41 9.19
CA LEU A 333 21.70 -29.38 10.42
C LEU A 333 21.73 -30.76 11.11
N ALA A 334 21.61 -31.86 10.36
CA ALA A 334 21.69 -33.22 10.91
C ALA A 334 23.05 -33.45 11.59
N GLU A 335 24.13 -33.08 10.92
CA GLU A 335 25.48 -33.18 11.47
C GLU A 335 25.69 -32.27 12.70
N ALA A 336 25.28 -31.03 12.64
CA ALA A 336 25.47 -30.05 13.71
C ALA A 336 24.60 -30.31 14.95
N THR A 337 23.42 -30.92 14.78
CA THR A 337 22.47 -31.18 15.88
C THR A 337 22.57 -32.61 16.42
N GLY A 338 23.13 -33.55 15.63
CA GLY A 338 23.13 -34.96 15.94
C GLY A 338 21.76 -35.63 15.93
N LEU A 339 20.75 -34.97 15.43
CA LEU A 339 19.39 -35.51 15.32
C LEU A 339 19.28 -36.45 14.12
N ASP A 340 18.51 -37.52 14.27
CA ASP A 340 18.14 -38.37 13.14
C ASP A 340 17.21 -37.63 12.15
N ALA A 341 17.16 -38.15 10.92
CA ALA A 341 16.39 -37.48 9.86
C ALA A 341 14.88 -37.29 10.17
N PRO A 342 14.17 -38.23 10.80
CA PRO A 342 12.79 -38.07 11.23
C PRO A 342 12.60 -36.94 12.26
N ALA A 343 13.43 -36.91 13.32
CA ALA A 343 13.34 -35.89 14.38
C ALA A 343 13.67 -34.50 13.84
N LEU A 344 14.71 -34.40 13.00
CA LEU A 344 15.08 -33.13 12.35
C LEU A 344 13.97 -32.63 11.42
N SER A 345 13.40 -33.49 10.58
CA SER A 345 12.31 -33.13 9.65
C SER A 345 11.06 -32.69 10.40
N SER A 346 10.67 -33.40 11.46
CA SER A 346 9.53 -33.04 12.31
C SER A 346 9.77 -31.70 13.02
N GLY A 347 10.98 -31.51 13.59
CA GLY A 347 11.37 -30.25 14.25
C GLY A 347 11.32 -29.05 13.29
N LEU A 348 11.90 -29.18 12.09
CA LEU A 348 11.89 -28.14 11.05
C LEU A 348 10.47 -27.82 10.58
N THR A 349 9.63 -28.84 10.33
CA THR A 349 8.23 -28.62 9.90
C THR A 349 7.45 -27.85 10.97
N MET A 350 7.59 -28.23 12.24
CA MET A 350 6.91 -27.52 13.32
C MET A 350 7.42 -26.09 13.47
N LEU A 351 8.74 -25.86 13.35
CA LEU A 351 9.33 -24.51 13.40
C LEU A 351 8.89 -23.65 12.19
N GLN A 352 8.66 -24.24 11.02
CA GLN A 352 8.07 -23.57 9.87
C GLN A 352 6.60 -23.18 10.11
N ILE A 353 5.79 -24.07 10.70
CA ILE A 353 4.40 -23.78 11.08
C ILE A 353 4.35 -22.65 12.11
N LEU A 354 5.30 -22.60 13.03
CA LEU A 354 5.43 -21.54 14.03
C LEU A 354 6.03 -20.24 13.48
N GLY A 355 6.44 -20.21 12.21
CA GLY A 355 7.04 -19.03 11.56
C GLY A 355 8.44 -18.69 12.06
N LEU A 356 9.14 -19.62 12.69
CA LEU A 356 10.49 -19.44 13.27
C LEU A 356 11.63 -19.87 12.33
N VAL A 357 11.29 -20.61 11.26
CA VAL A 357 12.24 -21.11 10.24
C VAL A 357 11.59 -21.00 8.87
N GLN A 358 12.37 -20.64 7.86
CA GLN A 358 11.97 -20.66 6.45
C GLN A 358 12.82 -21.65 5.68
N SER A 359 12.21 -22.32 4.68
CA SER A 359 12.90 -23.19 3.74
C SER A 359 13.16 -22.45 2.44
N LEU A 360 14.41 -22.42 2.01
CA LEU A 360 14.84 -21.90 0.72
C LEU A 360 14.98 -23.04 -0.31
N PRO A 361 15.00 -22.72 -1.63
CA PRO A 361 15.29 -23.71 -2.66
C PRO A 361 16.60 -24.46 -2.39
N GLY A 362 16.59 -25.79 -2.60
CA GLY A 362 17.76 -26.64 -2.32
C GLY A 362 17.78 -27.23 -0.90
N LYS A 363 16.65 -27.21 -0.18
CA LYS A 363 16.56 -27.69 1.22
C LYS A 363 17.53 -26.98 2.16
N ILE A 364 17.67 -25.66 1.94
CA ILE A 364 18.40 -24.75 2.83
C ILE A 364 17.38 -24.12 3.78
N TYR A 365 17.73 -24.04 5.06
CA TYR A 365 16.89 -23.48 6.11
C TYR A 365 17.55 -22.24 6.71
N VAL A 366 16.73 -21.23 6.99
CA VAL A 366 17.14 -19.98 7.65
C VAL A 366 16.20 -19.70 8.81
N ARG A 367 16.70 -19.02 9.82
CA ARG A 367 15.86 -18.51 10.90
C ARG A 367 14.99 -17.35 10.34
N ALA A 368 13.69 -17.41 10.58
CA ALA A 368 12.73 -16.39 10.17
C ALA A 368 12.82 -15.15 11.03
#